data_98f6246b0b0f55846bacc8ef0ce54d45
#
_entry.id   98f6246b0b0f55846bacc8ef0ce54d45
#
_cell.length_a   1.000
_cell.length_b   1.000
_cell.length_c   1.000
_cell.angle_alpha   90.00
_cell.angle_beta   90.00
_cell.angle_gamma   90.00
#
_symmetry.space_group_name_H-M   'P 1'
#
loop_
_entity.id
_entity.type
_entity.pdbx_description
1 polymer ?
#
loop_
_entity_poly.entity_id
_entity_poly.type
_entity_poly.pdbx_seq_one_letter_code
_entity_poly.pdbx_strand_id
1 'polypeptide(L)'
;ADITKESLALRDQYIESRFARLNPVQRQAVFATEGPLLILAGAGSGKTTVLVNRIANIIRFGSAHGSTELPRPVTEADLNDLRNAVAAGRDLPRETAYLAVRPARPWNVLAITFTNKAAGELKERLRAMLGDTLGGDVNASTFHSACVRMLRRDAERIGFPKSFTIYDSDDQQRVIKQIYKDLMIDDKFLPVKSAIGQISSFKDKLLSAED
;
A
#
# COMPACT_ATOMS: atom_id res chain seq x y z
N ALA A 1 -25.43 31.25 9.78
CA ALA A 1 -24.11 30.63 9.62
C ALA A 1 -24.08 29.94 8.26
N ASP A 2 -22.96 30.04 7.55
CA ASP A 2 -22.78 29.35 6.26
C ASP A 2 -22.61 27.87 6.55
N ILE A 3 -23.65 27.08 6.29
CA ILE A 3 -23.71 25.63 6.50
C ILE A 3 -22.47 24.95 5.91
N THR A 4 -22.05 25.40 4.74
CA THR A 4 -20.87 24.86 4.03
C THR A 4 -19.60 25.06 4.84
N LYS A 5 -19.35 26.28 5.33
CA LYS A 5 -18.13 26.59 6.08
C LYS A 5 -18.09 25.84 7.41
N GLU A 6 -19.21 25.75 8.10
CA GLU A 6 -19.31 25.01 9.36
C GLU A 6 -19.11 23.51 9.13
N SER A 7 -19.72 22.95 8.08
CA SER A 7 -19.56 21.53 7.71
C SER A 7 -18.13 21.15 7.42
N LEU A 8 -17.38 22.00 6.71
CA LEU A 8 -15.96 21.77 6.42
C LEU A 8 -15.13 21.74 7.69
N ALA A 9 -15.33 22.69 8.60
CA ALA A 9 -14.62 22.74 9.88
C ALA A 9 -14.92 21.51 10.77
N LEU A 10 -16.19 21.13 10.87
CA LEU A 10 -16.61 19.96 11.65
C LEU A 10 -16.13 18.65 11.01
N ARG A 11 -16.06 18.56 9.67
CA ARG A 11 -15.49 17.41 8.97
C ARG A 11 -14.02 17.21 9.34
N ASP A 12 -13.24 18.28 9.31
CA ASP A 12 -11.84 18.21 9.69
C ASP A 12 -11.67 17.79 11.14
N GLN A 13 -12.43 18.35 12.07
CA GLN A 13 -12.45 17.95 13.48
C GLN A 13 -12.84 16.48 13.65
N TYR A 14 -13.85 16.01 12.92
CA TYR A 14 -14.26 14.61 12.93
C TYR A 14 -13.12 13.70 12.45
N ILE A 15 -12.52 14.00 11.29
CA ILE A 15 -11.40 13.23 10.75
C ILE A 15 -10.24 13.21 11.73
N GLU A 16 -9.84 14.36 12.28
CA GLU A 16 -8.76 14.45 13.26
C GLU A 16 -9.02 13.62 14.51
N SER A 17 -10.27 13.59 14.98
CA SER A 17 -10.67 12.79 16.14
C SER A 17 -10.46 11.29 15.95
N ARG A 18 -10.58 10.79 14.70
CA ARG A 18 -10.34 9.37 14.37
C ARG A 18 -8.87 8.97 14.49
N PHE A 19 -7.98 9.94 14.42
CA PHE A 19 -6.53 9.77 14.50
C PHE A 19 -5.91 10.45 15.74
N ALA A 20 -6.71 10.76 16.75
CA ALA A 20 -6.28 11.48 17.95
C ALA A 20 -5.18 10.76 18.77
N ARG A 21 -5.08 9.42 18.65
CA ARG A 21 -4.04 8.62 19.32
C ARG A 21 -2.65 8.80 18.71
N LEU A 22 -2.54 9.39 17.51
CA LEU A 22 -1.27 9.65 16.84
C LEU A 22 -0.68 10.96 17.34
N ASN A 23 0.64 11.05 17.42
CA ASN A 23 1.32 12.31 17.69
C ASN A 23 1.21 13.27 16.47
N PRO A 24 1.50 14.57 16.65
CA PRO A 24 1.32 15.56 15.56
C PRO A 24 2.06 15.21 14.27
N VAL A 25 3.30 14.71 14.33
CA VAL A 25 4.10 14.34 13.16
C VAL A 25 3.50 13.12 12.44
N GLN A 26 3.03 12.13 13.20
CA GLN A 26 2.35 10.97 12.65
C GLN A 26 1.04 11.36 11.96
N ARG A 27 0.24 12.26 12.56
CA ARG A 27 -0.99 12.79 11.93
C ARG A 27 -0.69 13.54 10.65
N GLN A 28 0.34 14.37 10.62
CA GLN A 28 0.77 15.06 9.40
C GLN A 28 1.06 14.07 8.27
N ALA A 29 1.76 12.97 8.55
CA ALA A 29 2.02 11.91 7.58
C ALA A 29 0.74 11.18 7.13
N VAL A 30 -0.24 10.98 8.01
CA VAL A 30 -1.53 10.35 7.69
C VAL A 30 -2.38 11.23 6.79
N PHE A 31 -2.38 12.54 7.00
CA PHE A 31 -3.21 13.49 6.25
C PHE A 31 -2.56 13.95 4.91
N ALA A 32 -1.25 13.77 4.74
CA ALA A 32 -0.59 14.01 3.46
C ALA A 32 -0.94 12.91 2.45
N THR A 33 -2.10 12.98 1.80
CA THR A 33 -2.62 11.91 0.93
C THR A 33 -2.09 11.95 -0.50
N GLU A 34 -1.69 13.10 -0.98
CA GLU A 34 -1.27 13.32 -2.37
C GLU A 34 0.26 13.37 -2.51
N GLY A 35 0.74 12.94 -3.67
CA GLY A 35 2.15 12.99 -4.04
C GLY A 35 3.06 12.00 -3.32
N PRO A 36 4.33 11.95 -3.68
CA PRO A 36 5.33 11.09 -3.04
C PRO A 36 5.64 11.58 -1.62
N LEU A 37 5.61 10.67 -0.65
CA LEU A 37 5.91 10.94 0.75
C LEU A 37 6.97 9.97 1.27
N LEU A 38 8.09 10.51 1.76
CA LEU A 38 9.10 9.74 2.49
C LEU A 38 8.97 9.99 3.99
N ILE A 39 8.82 8.92 4.77
CA ILE A 39 8.75 8.98 6.24
C ILE A 39 10.03 8.38 6.81
N LEU A 40 10.88 9.22 7.39
CA LEU A 40 12.08 8.78 8.09
C LEU A 40 11.73 8.52 9.55
N ALA A 41 11.93 7.29 9.99
CA ALA A 41 11.53 6.88 11.34
C ALA A 41 12.41 5.75 11.87
N GLY A 42 12.91 5.90 13.10
CA GLY A 42 13.72 4.89 13.78
C GLY A 42 12.94 3.62 14.16
N ALA A 43 13.63 2.64 14.71
CA ALA A 43 12.99 1.45 15.26
C ALA A 43 12.04 1.84 16.41
N GLY A 44 10.88 1.20 16.50
CA GLY A 44 9.89 1.50 17.55
C GLY A 44 9.10 2.81 17.40
N SER A 45 9.37 3.64 16.40
CA SER A 45 8.70 4.94 16.17
C SER A 45 7.24 4.84 15.70
N GLY A 46 6.71 3.65 15.51
CA GLY A 46 5.34 3.44 15.05
C GLY A 46 5.13 3.52 13.53
N LYS A 47 6.17 3.26 12.71
CA LYS A 47 6.07 3.28 11.23
C LYS A 47 4.86 2.50 10.70
N THR A 48 4.66 1.27 11.18
CA THR A 48 3.53 0.45 10.76
C THR A 48 2.19 1.06 11.19
N THR A 49 2.15 1.69 12.37
CA THR A 49 0.96 2.41 12.85
C THR A 49 0.62 3.57 11.92
N VAL A 50 1.60 4.37 11.51
CA VAL A 50 1.39 5.47 10.56
C VAL A 50 0.91 4.92 9.21
N LEU A 51 1.52 3.86 8.70
CA LEU A 51 1.13 3.24 7.43
C LEU A 51 -0.33 2.74 7.45
N VAL A 52 -0.72 1.99 8.49
CA VAL A 52 -2.10 1.49 8.66
C VAL A 52 -3.10 2.64 8.72
N ASN A 53 -2.81 3.66 9.54
CA ASN A 53 -3.69 4.82 9.70
C ASN A 53 -3.79 5.65 8.41
N ARG A 54 -2.67 5.80 7.66
CA ARG A 54 -2.67 6.48 6.36
C ARG A 54 -3.52 5.74 5.33
N ILE A 55 -3.38 4.43 5.23
CA ILE A 55 -4.23 3.60 4.34
C ILE A 55 -5.70 3.73 4.75
N ALA A 56 -6.01 3.66 6.03
CA ALA A 56 -7.37 3.83 6.52
C ALA A 56 -7.93 5.21 6.20
N ASN A 57 -7.13 6.27 6.35
CA ASN A 57 -7.53 7.63 5.98
C ASN A 57 -7.84 7.74 4.48
N ILE A 58 -6.97 7.23 3.62
CA ILE A 58 -7.13 7.26 2.16
C ILE A 58 -8.39 6.51 1.71
N ILE A 59 -8.71 5.39 2.36
CA ILE A 59 -9.90 4.57 2.04
C ILE A 59 -11.18 5.19 2.58
N ARG A 60 -11.16 5.73 3.82
CA ARG A 60 -12.37 6.28 4.47
C ARG A 60 -12.69 7.69 4.02
N PHE A 61 -11.68 8.54 3.89
CA PHE A 61 -11.85 9.97 3.72
C PHE A 61 -11.18 10.53 2.45
N GLY A 62 -10.24 9.80 1.86
CA GLY A 62 -9.49 10.28 0.70
C GLY A 62 -8.69 11.54 1.03
N SER A 63 -8.83 12.57 0.21
CA SER A 63 -8.21 13.89 0.38
C SER A 63 -9.14 14.91 1.08
N ALA A 64 -10.05 14.46 1.95
CA ALA A 64 -11.05 15.35 2.54
C ALA A 64 -10.49 16.30 3.61
N HIS A 65 -9.49 15.88 4.41
CA HIS A 65 -8.90 16.73 5.45
C HIS A 65 -8.24 17.98 4.84
N GLY A 66 -8.66 19.16 5.29
CA GLY A 66 -8.19 20.45 4.76
C GLY A 66 -8.73 20.82 3.36
N SER A 67 -9.56 20.00 2.73
CA SER A 67 -10.16 20.29 1.45
C SER A 67 -11.40 21.18 1.60
N THR A 68 -11.63 22.05 0.62
CA THR A 68 -12.88 22.83 0.50
C THR A 68 -13.94 22.13 -0.36
N GLU A 69 -13.62 20.98 -0.96
CA GLU A 69 -14.49 20.20 -1.80
C GLU A 69 -15.53 19.45 -0.95
N LEU A 70 -16.79 19.49 -1.38
CA LEU A 70 -17.89 18.70 -0.82
C LEU A 70 -18.46 17.85 -1.96
N PRO A 71 -18.46 16.51 -1.84
CA PRO A 71 -18.98 15.61 -2.88
C PRO A 71 -20.48 15.79 -3.16
N ARG A 72 -21.23 16.32 -2.19
CA ARG A 72 -22.62 16.73 -2.32
C ARG A 72 -22.93 17.89 -1.36
N PRO A 73 -24.00 18.63 -1.58
CA PRO A 73 -24.49 19.60 -0.62
C PRO A 73 -24.77 18.94 0.74
N VAL A 74 -24.42 19.62 1.82
CA VAL A 74 -24.68 19.20 3.20
C VAL A 74 -26.00 19.79 3.65
N THR A 75 -26.86 18.95 4.22
CA THR A 75 -28.14 19.35 4.79
C THR A 75 -28.00 19.74 6.26
N GLU A 76 -29.00 20.40 6.83
CA GLU A 76 -29.06 20.68 8.29
C GLU A 76 -29.05 19.38 9.12
N ALA A 77 -29.66 18.31 8.62
CA ALA A 77 -29.64 17.01 9.28
C ALA A 77 -28.23 16.43 9.32
N ASP A 78 -27.49 16.46 8.18
CA ASP A 78 -26.08 16.03 8.12
C ASP A 78 -25.22 16.83 9.10
N LEU A 79 -25.43 18.14 9.16
CA LEU A 79 -24.67 19.03 10.04
C LEU A 79 -24.91 18.70 11.52
N ASN A 80 -26.16 18.44 11.89
CA ASN A 80 -26.53 18.05 13.28
C ASN A 80 -25.92 16.66 13.62
N ASP A 81 -25.98 15.72 12.73
CA ASP A 81 -25.33 14.40 12.92
C ASP A 81 -23.84 14.54 13.13
N LEU A 82 -23.18 15.39 12.34
CA LEU A 82 -21.75 15.64 12.43
C LEU A 82 -21.37 16.34 13.74
N ARG A 83 -22.13 17.36 14.16
CA ARG A 83 -21.97 18.02 15.48
C ARG A 83 -22.06 17.01 16.62
N ASN A 84 -23.10 16.16 16.58
CA ASN A 84 -23.33 15.14 17.60
C ASN A 84 -22.23 14.09 17.62
N ALA A 85 -21.74 13.66 16.44
CA ALA A 85 -20.67 12.70 16.35
C ALA A 85 -19.34 13.26 16.88
N VAL A 86 -19.01 14.51 16.55
CA VAL A 86 -17.80 15.19 17.06
C VAL A 86 -17.90 15.35 18.58
N ALA A 87 -19.03 15.85 19.09
CA ALA A 87 -19.25 16.07 20.52
C ALA A 87 -19.21 14.77 21.34
N ALA A 88 -19.79 13.68 20.80
CA ALA A 88 -19.85 12.39 21.48
C ALA A 88 -18.64 11.49 21.19
N GLY A 89 -17.74 11.88 20.30
CA GLY A 89 -16.58 11.06 19.89
C GLY A 89 -16.96 9.74 19.20
N ARG A 90 -18.17 9.65 18.62
CA ARG A 90 -18.68 8.42 17.98
C ARG A 90 -18.41 8.39 16.48
N ASP A 91 -18.44 7.19 15.91
CA ASP A 91 -18.39 7.03 14.44
C ASP A 91 -19.74 7.44 13.82
N LEU A 92 -19.65 8.10 12.67
CA LEU A 92 -20.78 8.27 11.76
C LEU A 92 -20.97 7.01 10.91
N PRO A 93 -22.20 6.72 10.47
CA PRO A 93 -22.45 5.66 9.49
C PRO A 93 -21.60 5.85 8.23
N ARG A 94 -21.18 4.75 7.60
CA ARG A 94 -20.32 4.78 6.40
C ARG A 94 -20.92 5.51 5.20
N GLU A 95 -22.22 5.65 5.17
CA GLU A 95 -22.98 6.22 4.04
C GLU A 95 -22.99 7.75 3.99
N THR A 96 -22.28 8.43 4.88
CA THR A 96 -22.16 9.88 4.86
C THR A 96 -21.21 10.35 3.75
N ALA A 97 -21.71 10.35 2.54
CA ALA A 97 -20.93 10.64 1.32
C ALA A 97 -20.22 12.01 1.32
N TYR A 98 -20.66 12.96 2.14
CA TYR A 98 -20.04 14.28 2.26
C TYR A 98 -18.73 14.31 3.05
N LEU A 99 -18.40 13.22 3.76
CA LEU A 99 -17.16 13.12 4.55
C LEU A 99 -15.92 12.76 3.72
N ALA A 100 -16.08 12.17 2.55
CA ALA A 100 -14.97 11.67 1.78
C ALA A 100 -14.81 12.47 0.48
N VAL A 101 -13.58 12.82 0.16
CA VAL A 101 -13.22 13.45 -1.11
C VAL A 101 -12.28 12.51 -1.84
N ARG A 102 -12.70 11.98 -2.99
CA ARG A 102 -11.92 11.04 -3.82
C ARG A 102 -11.30 9.87 -3.02
N PRO A 103 -12.08 9.14 -2.21
CA PRO A 103 -11.54 8.02 -1.44
C PRO A 103 -11.05 6.92 -2.37
N ALA A 104 -9.90 6.31 -2.02
CA ALA A 104 -9.39 5.17 -2.77
C ALA A 104 -10.21 3.92 -2.47
N ARG A 105 -10.48 3.13 -3.50
CA ARG A 105 -11.05 1.79 -3.30
C ARG A 105 -9.97 0.88 -2.69
N PRO A 106 -10.30 0.00 -1.73
CA PRO A 106 -9.31 -0.84 -1.04
C PRO A 106 -8.41 -1.63 -2.00
N TRP A 107 -8.97 -2.21 -3.05
CA TRP A 107 -8.22 -2.98 -4.04
C TRP A 107 -7.30 -2.15 -4.95
N ASN A 108 -7.43 -0.82 -4.94
CA ASN A 108 -6.50 0.10 -5.62
C ASN A 108 -5.29 0.47 -4.74
N VAL A 109 -5.28 0.05 -3.48
CA VAL A 109 -4.16 0.28 -2.56
C VAL A 109 -3.23 -0.93 -2.60
N LEU A 110 -1.97 -0.69 -2.98
CA LEU A 110 -0.91 -1.68 -2.93
C LEU A 110 0.04 -1.35 -1.78
N ALA A 111 0.04 -2.18 -0.74
CA ALA A 111 0.89 -2.06 0.44
C ALA A 111 1.95 -3.18 0.43
N ILE A 112 3.21 -2.81 0.27
CA ILE A 112 4.30 -3.78 0.10
C ILE A 112 5.18 -3.81 1.34
N THR A 113 5.53 -5.03 1.76
CA THR A 113 6.47 -5.31 2.85
C THR A 113 7.57 -6.26 2.38
N PHE A 114 8.61 -6.44 3.20
CA PHE A 114 9.71 -7.35 2.86
C PHE A 114 9.43 -8.81 3.25
N THR A 115 8.61 -9.06 4.28
CA THR A 115 8.36 -10.41 4.79
C THR A 115 6.89 -10.76 4.79
N ASN A 116 6.57 -12.06 4.62
CA ASN A 116 5.20 -12.56 4.71
C ASN A 116 4.59 -12.31 6.10
N LYS A 117 5.39 -12.39 7.16
CA LYS A 117 4.94 -12.07 8.53
C LYS A 117 4.46 -10.62 8.61
N ALA A 118 5.27 -9.66 8.16
CA ALA A 118 4.90 -8.25 8.17
C ALA A 118 3.67 -7.96 7.27
N ALA A 119 3.54 -8.65 6.13
CA ALA A 119 2.36 -8.54 5.29
C ALA A 119 1.09 -9.07 5.98
N GLY A 120 1.21 -10.19 6.72
CA GLY A 120 0.13 -10.75 7.54
C GLY A 120 -0.30 -9.79 8.65
N GLU A 121 0.66 -9.30 9.45
CA GLU A 121 0.39 -8.32 10.51
C GLU A 121 -0.26 -7.03 9.97
N LEU A 122 0.18 -6.55 8.81
CA LEU A 122 -0.42 -5.38 8.17
C LEU A 122 -1.88 -5.63 7.79
N LYS A 123 -2.19 -6.80 7.21
CA LYS A 123 -3.57 -7.19 6.87
C LYS A 123 -4.47 -7.26 8.10
N GLU A 124 -4.00 -7.89 9.17
CA GLU A 124 -4.76 -8.00 10.42
C GLU A 124 -5.08 -6.63 11.00
N ARG A 125 -4.11 -5.73 11.04
CA ARG A 125 -4.31 -4.35 11.52
C ARG A 125 -5.27 -3.56 10.65
N LEU A 126 -5.21 -3.74 9.32
CA LEU A 126 -6.16 -3.11 8.40
C LEU A 126 -7.58 -3.64 8.58
N ARG A 127 -7.75 -4.96 8.78
CA ARG A 127 -9.05 -5.55 9.11
C ARG A 127 -9.61 -5.03 10.44
N ALA A 128 -8.77 -4.95 11.46
CA ALA A 128 -9.17 -4.41 12.75
C ALA A 128 -9.64 -2.95 12.65
N MET A 129 -9.04 -2.15 11.76
CA MET A 129 -9.35 -0.72 11.62
C MET A 129 -10.49 -0.43 10.65
N LEU A 130 -10.58 -1.17 9.54
CA LEU A 130 -11.52 -0.93 8.44
C LEU A 130 -12.68 -1.93 8.38
N GLY A 131 -12.61 -2.99 9.20
CA GLY A 131 -13.49 -4.16 9.11
C GLY A 131 -13.00 -5.16 8.07
N ASP A 132 -13.53 -6.40 8.15
CA ASP A 132 -13.05 -7.53 7.37
C ASP A 132 -13.14 -7.32 5.85
N THR A 133 -14.21 -6.70 5.37
CA THR A 133 -14.42 -6.44 3.95
C THR A 133 -13.40 -5.45 3.41
N LEU A 134 -13.40 -4.21 3.90
CA LEU A 134 -12.52 -3.17 3.37
C LEU A 134 -11.05 -3.45 3.66
N GLY A 135 -10.73 -3.93 4.87
CA GLY A 135 -9.35 -4.26 5.25
C GLY A 135 -8.83 -5.50 4.53
N GLY A 136 -9.72 -6.46 4.22
CA GLY A 136 -9.40 -7.67 3.47
C GLY A 136 -9.09 -7.42 1.99
N ASP A 137 -9.74 -6.43 1.40
CA ASP A 137 -9.60 -6.09 -0.02
C ASP A 137 -8.32 -5.27 -0.33
N VAL A 138 -7.60 -4.78 0.68
CA VAL A 138 -6.32 -4.09 0.48
C VAL A 138 -5.25 -5.09 -0.01
N ASN A 139 -4.56 -4.75 -1.09
CA ASN A 139 -3.48 -5.58 -1.64
C ASN A 139 -2.20 -5.44 -0.79
N ALA A 140 -2.20 -6.02 0.42
CA ALA A 140 -1.00 -6.08 1.26
C ALA A 140 -0.24 -7.38 1.02
N SER A 141 1.05 -7.29 0.63
CA SER A 141 1.87 -8.46 0.29
C SER A 141 3.36 -8.13 0.29
N THR A 142 4.21 -9.14 0.07
CA THR A 142 5.62 -8.90 -0.24
C THR A 142 5.80 -8.44 -1.69
N PHE A 143 6.97 -7.84 -2.01
CA PHE A 143 7.34 -7.50 -3.39
C PHE A 143 7.19 -8.71 -4.31
N HIS A 144 7.81 -9.83 -3.95
CA HIS A 144 7.75 -11.05 -4.75
C HIS A 144 6.31 -11.51 -5.01
N SER A 145 5.47 -11.53 -3.99
CA SER A 145 4.06 -11.93 -4.15
C SER A 145 3.27 -10.97 -5.03
N ALA A 146 3.52 -9.67 -4.94
CA ALA A 146 2.90 -8.68 -5.81
C ALA A 146 3.34 -8.86 -7.26
N CYS A 147 4.66 -9.00 -7.51
CA CYS A 147 5.22 -9.22 -8.84
C CYS A 147 4.71 -10.53 -9.47
N VAL A 148 4.62 -11.62 -8.70
CA VAL A 148 4.08 -12.89 -9.20
C VAL A 148 2.64 -12.72 -9.67
N ARG A 149 1.79 -11.99 -8.91
CA ARG A 149 0.40 -11.75 -9.35
C ARG A 149 0.33 -10.93 -10.64
N MET A 150 1.17 -9.89 -10.77
CA MET A 150 1.25 -9.09 -11.99
C MET A 150 1.72 -9.95 -13.18
N LEU A 151 2.79 -10.72 -13.00
CA LEU A 151 3.33 -11.58 -14.04
C LEU A 151 2.35 -12.70 -14.45
N ARG A 152 1.63 -13.32 -13.49
CA ARG A 152 0.60 -14.32 -13.82
C ARG A 152 -0.51 -13.75 -14.71
N ARG A 153 -0.82 -12.45 -14.56
CA ARG A 153 -1.79 -11.77 -15.43
C ARG A 153 -1.23 -11.45 -16.80
N ASP A 154 0.01 -10.96 -16.87
CA ASP A 154 0.56 -10.29 -18.05
C ASP A 154 1.73 -11.04 -18.71
N ALA A 155 2.14 -12.23 -18.21
CA ALA A 155 3.32 -12.97 -18.69
C ALA A 155 3.30 -13.25 -20.21
N GLU A 156 2.14 -13.51 -20.80
CA GLU A 156 2.01 -13.79 -22.24
C GLU A 156 2.44 -12.60 -23.09
N ARG A 157 2.31 -11.38 -22.60
CA ARG A 157 2.75 -10.16 -23.30
C ARG A 157 4.27 -10.04 -23.45
N ILE A 158 5.00 -10.76 -22.62
CA ILE A 158 6.48 -10.82 -22.64
C ILE A 158 7.01 -12.20 -23.04
N GLY A 159 6.17 -13.02 -23.70
CA GLY A 159 6.57 -14.30 -24.28
C GLY A 159 6.64 -15.48 -23.30
N PHE A 160 6.09 -15.34 -22.08
CA PHE A 160 6.07 -16.43 -21.09
C PHE A 160 4.67 -16.96 -20.86
N PRO A 161 4.49 -18.28 -20.64
CA PRO A 161 3.19 -18.84 -20.29
C PRO A 161 2.76 -18.36 -18.89
N LYS A 162 1.47 -18.19 -18.65
CA LYS A 162 0.93 -17.86 -17.32
C LYS A 162 1.29 -18.92 -16.25
N SER A 163 1.53 -20.13 -16.68
CA SER A 163 1.93 -21.28 -15.85
C SER A 163 3.43 -21.35 -15.57
N PHE A 164 4.20 -20.28 -15.79
CA PHE A 164 5.64 -20.28 -15.58
C PHE A 164 6.03 -20.78 -14.17
N THR A 165 7.15 -21.47 -14.08
CA THR A 165 7.72 -21.96 -12.81
C THR A 165 8.51 -20.84 -12.13
N ILE A 166 8.37 -20.73 -10.81
CA ILE A 166 9.18 -19.82 -10.00
C ILE A 166 10.36 -20.62 -9.47
N TYR A 167 11.56 -20.22 -9.86
CA TYR A 167 12.80 -20.83 -9.39
C TYR A 167 13.27 -20.21 -8.09
N ASP A 168 13.65 -21.04 -7.14
CA ASP A 168 14.41 -20.63 -5.97
C ASP A 168 15.93 -20.51 -6.28
N SER A 169 16.72 -20.18 -5.27
CA SER A 169 18.18 -20.04 -5.44
C SER A 169 18.87 -21.34 -5.82
N ASP A 170 18.37 -22.48 -5.36
CA ASP A 170 18.95 -23.80 -5.68
C ASP A 170 18.57 -24.21 -7.10
N ASP A 171 17.35 -23.94 -7.52
CA ASP A 171 16.90 -24.15 -8.91
C ASP A 171 17.74 -23.32 -9.89
N GLN A 172 17.97 -22.03 -9.58
CA GLN A 172 18.86 -21.17 -10.38
C GLN A 172 20.25 -21.76 -10.51
N GLN A 173 20.85 -22.21 -9.40
CA GLN A 173 22.18 -22.83 -9.44
C GLN A 173 22.20 -24.12 -10.26
N ARG A 174 21.16 -24.96 -10.17
CA ARG A 174 21.06 -26.18 -10.97
C ARG A 174 21.01 -25.88 -12.47
N VAL A 175 20.21 -24.89 -12.87
CA VAL A 175 20.12 -24.48 -14.28
C VAL A 175 21.49 -23.98 -14.78
N ILE A 176 22.17 -23.10 -14.05
CA ILE A 176 23.48 -22.59 -14.48
C ILE A 176 24.51 -23.71 -14.52
N LYS A 177 24.53 -24.62 -13.56
CA LYS A 177 25.45 -25.80 -13.61
C LYS A 177 25.15 -26.69 -14.80
N GLN A 178 23.89 -26.87 -15.19
CA GLN A 178 23.58 -27.63 -16.42
C GLN A 178 24.09 -26.91 -17.66
N ILE A 179 23.85 -25.59 -17.76
CA ILE A 179 24.38 -24.78 -18.87
C ILE A 179 25.92 -24.87 -18.96
N TYR A 180 26.62 -24.85 -17.82
CA TYR A 180 28.07 -25.01 -17.77
C TYR A 180 28.52 -26.34 -18.35
N LYS A 181 27.83 -27.43 -18.02
CA LYS A 181 28.12 -28.74 -18.61
C LYS A 181 27.88 -28.78 -20.11
N ASP A 182 26.74 -28.21 -20.54
CA ASP A 182 26.37 -28.21 -21.96
C ASP A 182 27.33 -27.38 -22.83
N LEU A 183 27.84 -26.27 -22.27
CA LEU A 183 28.76 -25.34 -22.91
C LEU A 183 30.23 -25.65 -22.59
N MET A 184 30.56 -26.70 -21.82
CA MET A 184 31.90 -27.06 -21.37
C MET A 184 32.65 -25.91 -20.67
N ILE A 185 31.96 -25.11 -19.88
CA ILE A 185 32.54 -24.00 -19.11
C ILE A 185 33.14 -24.57 -17.82
N ASP A 186 34.42 -24.22 -17.55
CA ASP A 186 35.05 -24.55 -16.27
C ASP A 186 34.60 -23.61 -15.17
N ASP A 187 34.02 -24.18 -14.09
CA ASP A 187 33.54 -23.45 -12.92
C ASP A 187 34.66 -22.77 -12.09
N LYS A 188 35.92 -23.20 -12.31
CA LYS A 188 37.10 -22.54 -11.74
C LYS A 188 37.37 -21.19 -12.42
N PHE A 189 37.11 -21.11 -13.74
CA PHE A 189 37.25 -19.86 -14.48
C PHE A 189 36.13 -18.84 -14.14
N LEU A 190 34.91 -19.30 -14.08
CA LEU A 190 33.74 -18.47 -13.70
C LEU A 190 32.88 -19.21 -12.70
N PRO A 191 33.02 -18.95 -11.39
CA PRO A 191 32.20 -19.59 -10.38
C PRO A 191 30.69 -19.36 -10.61
N VAL A 192 29.88 -20.40 -10.45
CA VAL A 192 28.42 -20.38 -10.71
C VAL A 192 27.72 -19.20 -9.99
N LYS A 193 28.09 -18.94 -8.73
CA LYS A 193 27.53 -17.79 -7.98
C LYS A 193 27.89 -16.44 -8.59
N SER A 194 29.10 -16.31 -9.15
CA SER A 194 29.54 -15.09 -9.82
C SER A 194 28.76 -14.85 -11.11
N ALA A 195 28.53 -15.90 -11.91
CA ALA A 195 27.70 -15.82 -13.10
C ALA A 195 26.28 -15.38 -12.80
N ILE A 196 25.65 -16.00 -11.79
CA ILE A 196 24.31 -15.61 -11.33
C ILE A 196 24.28 -14.14 -10.91
N GLY A 197 25.28 -13.68 -10.14
CA GLY A 197 25.38 -12.29 -9.69
C GLY A 197 25.55 -11.30 -10.85
N GLN A 198 26.37 -11.65 -11.86
CA GLN A 198 26.55 -10.82 -13.05
C GLN A 198 25.25 -10.74 -13.88
N ILE A 199 24.60 -11.87 -14.14
CA ILE A 199 23.30 -11.91 -14.85
C ILE A 199 22.26 -11.06 -14.12
N SER A 200 22.18 -11.17 -12.79
CA SER A 200 21.29 -10.33 -11.98
C SER A 200 21.61 -8.84 -12.15
N SER A 201 22.90 -8.47 -12.07
CA SER A 201 23.34 -7.07 -12.25
C SER A 201 23.02 -6.52 -13.64
N PHE A 202 23.12 -7.33 -14.68
CA PHE A 202 22.74 -6.92 -16.04
C PHE A 202 21.24 -6.71 -16.15
N LYS A 203 20.44 -7.64 -15.62
CA LYS A 203 18.98 -7.50 -15.57
C LYS A 203 18.54 -6.27 -14.79
N ASP A 204 19.19 -5.92 -13.67
CA ASP A 204 18.91 -4.71 -12.90
C ASP A 204 19.19 -3.43 -13.70
N LYS A 205 20.10 -3.49 -14.66
CA LYS A 205 20.40 -2.40 -15.60
C LYS A 205 19.56 -2.45 -16.88
N LEU A 206 18.61 -3.38 -16.97
CA LEU A 206 17.79 -3.64 -18.15
C LEU A 206 18.61 -3.99 -19.41
N LEU A 207 19.79 -4.61 -19.22
CA LEU A 207 20.60 -5.11 -20.33
C LEU A 207 20.11 -6.52 -20.71
N SER A 208 20.03 -6.76 -22.01
CA SER A 208 19.68 -8.05 -22.61
C SER A 208 20.94 -8.90 -22.85
N ALA A 209 20.77 -10.09 -23.41
CA ALA A 209 21.91 -10.94 -23.84
C ALA A 209 22.55 -10.44 -25.12
N GLU A 210 21.97 -9.49 -25.83
CA GLU A 210 22.43 -8.91 -27.08
C GLU A 210 23.26 -7.64 -26.87
N ASP A 211 23.13 -7.02 -25.66
CA ASP A 211 23.90 -5.84 -25.22
C ASP A 211 25.32 -6.23 -24.73
#